data_46dc18b29ac1cbe892ac9d8896fd6099
#
_entry.id   46dc18b29ac1cbe892ac9d8896fd6099
#
_cell.length_a   1.000
_cell.length_b   1.000
_cell.length_c   1.000
_cell.angle_alpha   90.00
_cell.angle_beta   90.00
_cell.angle_gamma   90.00
#
_symmetry.space_group_name_H-M   'P 1'
#
loop_
_entity.id
_entity.type
_entity.pdbx_description
1 polymer ?
#
loop_
_entity_poly.entity_id
_entity_poly.type
_entity_poly.pdbx_seq_one_letter_code
_entity_poly.pdbx_strand_id
1 'polypeptide(L)'
;FVDSEADVCFANPGTSEMHFVAALDNNPEMRCVLGLFEGVVTGAADGYGRMARKPSVTLTHLGPGLGNGLANLHNAKKARTPIVNVVGEHATYHRKYDAPLTSDVAGFAAPVSGWIKVSESANTVATDGAEAVQASMAPPGQVATLILPADTAWNRTTAAPKPLPRIEPKAYSVDNVNDVAKALKTDEPSVILMNGEL
;
A
#
# COMPACT_ATOMS: atom_id res chain seq x y z
N PHE A 1 -10.31 3.73 -4.58
CA PHE A 1 -9.37 2.67 -4.99
C PHE A 1 -9.66 2.23 -6.42
N VAL A 2 -10.87 1.78 -6.74
CA VAL A 2 -11.24 1.29 -8.08
C VAL A 2 -10.95 2.33 -9.16
N ASP A 3 -11.39 3.56 -8.98
CA ASP A 3 -11.12 4.67 -9.92
C ASP A 3 -9.63 4.95 -10.10
N SER A 4 -8.79 4.45 -9.19
CA SER A 4 -7.33 4.53 -9.22
C SER A 4 -6.66 3.22 -9.66
N GLU A 5 -7.41 2.32 -10.33
CA GLU A 5 -6.95 1.03 -10.87
C GLU A 5 -6.58 -0.04 -9.83
N ALA A 6 -6.89 0.17 -8.55
CA ALA A 6 -6.77 -0.86 -7.51
C ALA A 6 -8.10 -1.61 -7.40
N ASP A 7 -8.19 -2.77 -8.06
CA ASP A 7 -9.41 -3.54 -8.29
C ASP A 7 -9.49 -4.86 -7.48
N VAL A 8 -8.49 -5.14 -6.63
CA VAL A 8 -8.46 -6.31 -5.76
C VAL A 8 -8.05 -5.95 -4.35
N CYS A 9 -8.77 -6.50 -3.37
CA CYS A 9 -8.46 -6.41 -1.95
C CYS A 9 -8.29 -7.82 -1.37
N PHE A 10 -7.12 -8.11 -0.83
CA PHE A 10 -6.88 -9.31 -0.01
C PHE A 10 -7.11 -8.92 1.45
N ALA A 11 -7.97 -9.64 2.17
CA ALA A 11 -8.43 -9.19 3.47
C ALA A 11 -8.42 -10.29 4.53
N ASN A 12 -8.01 -9.93 5.75
CA ASN A 12 -8.29 -10.63 6.99
C ASN A 12 -8.73 -9.58 8.02
N PRO A 13 -10.00 -9.14 7.98
CA PRO A 13 -10.49 -8.06 8.81
C PRO A 13 -10.94 -8.51 10.19
N GLY A 14 -11.01 -7.57 11.11
CA GLY A 14 -11.72 -7.71 12.38
C GLY A 14 -12.85 -6.70 12.51
N THR A 15 -13.29 -6.44 13.73
CA THR A 15 -14.46 -5.58 14.00
C THR A 15 -14.23 -4.11 13.69
N SER A 16 -13.02 -3.62 13.76
CA SER A 16 -12.67 -2.23 13.42
C SER A 16 -12.83 -1.93 11.94
N GLU A 17 -12.72 -2.93 11.08
CA GLU A 17 -12.76 -2.81 9.62
C GLU A 17 -14.14 -3.09 9.00
N MET A 18 -15.19 -3.34 9.81
CA MET A 18 -16.51 -3.77 9.32
C MET A 18 -17.15 -2.79 8.33
N HIS A 19 -16.92 -1.50 8.49
CA HIS A 19 -17.46 -0.50 7.56
C HIS A 19 -16.72 -0.51 6.22
N PHE A 20 -15.43 -0.80 6.22
CA PHE A 20 -14.66 -1.03 5.00
C PHE A 20 -15.14 -2.30 4.29
N VAL A 21 -15.38 -3.39 5.04
CA VAL A 21 -15.92 -4.64 4.49
C VAL A 21 -17.31 -4.41 3.88
N ALA A 22 -18.19 -3.68 4.56
CA ALA A 22 -19.50 -3.31 4.01
C ALA A 22 -19.39 -2.47 2.73
N ALA A 23 -18.37 -1.61 2.63
CA ALA A 23 -18.11 -0.85 1.41
C ALA A 23 -17.63 -1.76 0.26
N LEU A 24 -16.86 -2.81 0.53
CA LEU A 24 -16.49 -3.82 -0.47
C LEU A 24 -17.71 -4.56 -1.02
N ASP A 25 -18.67 -4.94 -0.17
CA ASP A 25 -19.92 -5.60 -0.59
C ASP A 25 -20.76 -4.71 -1.52
N ASN A 26 -20.70 -3.39 -1.32
CA ASN A 26 -21.44 -2.42 -2.14
C ASN A 26 -20.68 -1.99 -3.42
N ASN A 27 -19.45 -2.47 -3.61
CA ASN A 27 -18.64 -2.11 -4.77
C ASN A 27 -18.10 -3.37 -5.48
N PRO A 28 -18.90 -3.97 -6.39
CA PRO A 28 -18.55 -5.23 -7.06
C PRO A 28 -17.33 -5.13 -7.99
N GLU A 29 -16.89 -3.92 -8.32
CA GLU A 29 -15.67 -3.70 -9.12
C GLU A 29 -14.39 -3.93 -8.30
N MET A 30 -14.49 -3.92 -6.97
CA MET A 30 -13.41 -4.30 -6.06
C MET A 30 -13.55 -5.77 -5.68
N ARG A 31 -12.78 -6.64 -6.31
CA ARG A 31 -12.76 -8.06 -5.92
C ARG A 31 -12.16 -8.23 -4.54
N CYS A 32 -12.93 -8.75 -3.58
CA CYS A 32 -12.43 -9.10 -2.26
C CYS A 32 -12.07 -10.60 -2.18
N VAL A 33 -10.88 -10.89 -1.66
CA VAL A 33 -10.37 -12.26 -1.45
C VAL A 33 -10.03 -12.42 0.03
N LEU A 34 -10.78 -13.28 0.73
CA LEU A 34 -10.52 -13.58 2.13
C LEU A 34 -9.29 -14.46 2.27
N GLY A 35 -8.32 -14.01 3.07
CA GLY A 35 -7.22 -14.83 3.58
C GLY A 35 -7.51 -15.26 5.03
N LEU A 36 -7.15 -16.47 5.41
CA LEU A 36 -7.36 -16.96 6.78
C LEU A 36 -6.18 -16.64 7.72
N PHE A 37 -5.20 -15.91 7.22
CA PHE A 37 -4.02 -15.44 7.95
C PHE A 37 -3.41 -14.25 7.21
N GLU A 38 -3.00 -13.21 7.91
CA GLU A 38 -2.55 -11.96 7.29
C GLU A 38 -1.24 -12.13 6.50
N GLY A 39 -0.41 -13.10 6.86
CA GLY A 39 0.75 -13.47 6.05
C GLY A 39 0.35 -13.98 4.65
N VAL A 40 -0.79 -14.71 4.54
CA VAL A 40 -1.35 -15.11 3.25
C VAL A 40 -1.89 -13.90 2.50
N VAL A 41 -2.59 -13.00 3.19
CA VAL A 41 -3.12 -11.75 2.63
C VAL A 41 -2.01 -10.92 1.97
N THR A 42 -0.96 -10.63 2.72
CA THR A 42 0.15 -9.80 2.23
C THR A 42 1.01 -10.52 1.19
N GLY A 43 1.15 -11.85 1.28
CA GLY A 43 1.82 -12.66 0.27
C GLY A 43 1.05 -12.73 -1.05
N ALA A 44 -0.28 -12.86 -1.00
CA ALA A 44 -1.14 -12.83 -2.19
C ALA A 44 -1.08 -11.45 -2.86
N ALA A 45 -1.08 -10.37 -2.08
CA ALA A 45 -0.95 -9.01 -2.58
C ALA A 45 0.42 -8.79 -3.28
N ASP A 46 1.51 -9.29 -2.69
CA ASP A 46 2.84 -9.23 -3.31
C ASP A 46 2.86 -10.00 -4.64
N GLY A 47 2.35 -11.22 -4.66
CA GLY A 47 2.28 -12.03 -5.89
C GLY A 47 1.45 -11.35 -6.98
N TYR A 48 0.27 -10.81 -6.61
CA TYR A 48 -0.60 -10.11 -7.55
C TYR A 48 0.08 -8.86 -8.13
N GLY A 49 0.64 -8.01 -7.29
CA GLY A 49 1.27 -6.77 -7.73
C GLY A 49 2.42 -7.01 -8.70
N ARG A 50 3.24 -8.05 -8.47
CA ARG A 50 4.33 -8.46 -9.38
C ARG A 50 3.81 -8.94 -10.73
N MET A 51 2.76 -9.75 -10.73
CA MET A 51 2.26 -10.38 -11.97
C MET A 51 1.37 -9.44 -12.77
N ALA A 52 0.50 -8.70 -12.10
CA ALA A 52 -0.46 -7.80 -12.75
C ALA A 52 0.13 -6.42 -13.07
N ARG A 53 1.24 -6.03 -12.42
CA ARG A 53 1.84 -4.68 -12.50
C ARG A 53 0.82 -3.59 -12.14
N LYS A 54 -0.05 -3.91 -11.19
CA LYS A 54 -1.12 -3.05 -10.66
C LYS A 54 -1.02 -2.99 -9.14
N PRO A 55 -1.51 -1.92 -8.51
CA PRO A 55 -1.59 -1.88 -7.06
C PRO A 55 -2.64 -2.89 -6.58
N SER A 56 -2.32 -3.63 -5.54
CA SER A 56 -3.28 -4.42 -4.78
C SER A 56 -3.55 -3.76 -3.44
N VAL A 57 -4.73 -4.00 -2.87
CA VAL A 57 -5.09 -3.53 -1.53
C VAL A 57 -4.98 -4.71 -0.56
N THR A 58 -4.45 -4.49 0.63
CA THR A 58 -4.58 -5.41 1.76
C THR A 58 -5.41 -4.76 2.85
N LEU A 59 -6.17 -5.57 3.59
CA LEU A 59 -6.91 -5.14 4.76
C LEU A 59 -6.57 -6.06 5.93
N THR A 60 -5.96 -5.50 6.98
CA THR A 60 -5.51 -6.23 8.16
C THR A 60 -5.99 -5.59 9.45
N HIS A 61 -6.17 -6.42 10.50
CA HIS A 61 -6.77 -6.00 11.76
C HIS A 61 -5.71 -5.48 12.74
N LEU A 62 -5.64 -4.15 12.86
CA LEU A 62 -4.83 -3.43 13.83
C LEU A 62 -3.34 -3.87 13.86
N GLY A 63 -2.68 -3.65 14.99
CA GLY A 63 -1.28 -4.01 15.18
C GLY A 63 -0.99 -5.51 15.04
N PRO A 64 -1.75 -6.40 15.70
CA PRO A 64 -1.54 -7.85 15.56
C PRO A 64 -1.69 -8.35 14.12
N GLY A 65 -2.69 -7.86 13.37
CA GLY A 65 -2.88 -8.22 11.98
C GLY A 65 -1.74 -7.73 11.10
N LEU A 66 -1.30 -6.49 11.27
CA LEU A 66 -0.12 -5.98 10.57
C LEU A 66 1.14 -6.78 10.94
N GLY A 67 1.31 -7.10 12.24
CA GLY A 67 2.44 -7.90 12.73
C GLY A 67 2.57 -9.24 11.99
N ASN A 68 1.46 -9.96 11.81
CA ASN A 68 1.42 -11.21 11.05
C ASN A 68 1.76 -11.03 9.56
N GLY A 69 1.46 -9.87 8.98
CA GLY A 69 1.71 -9.55 7.58
C GLY A 69 3.12 -9.07 7.24
N LEU A 70 3.93 -8.69 8.24
CA LEU A 70 5.21 -7.98 8.05
C LEU A 70 6.22 -8.74 7.18
N ALA A 71 6.29 -10.07 7.30
CA ALA A 71 7.26 -10.86 6.56
C ALA A 71 7.10 -10.69 5.03
N ASN A 72 5.88 -10.78 4.53
CA ASN A 72 5.61 -10.63 3.10
C ASN A 72 5.59 -9.16 2.66
N LEU A 73 5.21 -8.22 3.53
CA LEU A 73 5.40 -6.79 3.24
C LEU A 73 6.89 -6.42 3.12
N HIS A 74 7.77 -7.05 3.93
CA HIS A 74 9.20 -6.92 3.74
C HIS A 74 9.65 -7.42 2.36
N ASN A 75 9.14 -8.58 1.92
CA ASN A 75 9.46 -9.13 0.60
C ASN A 75 8.95 -8.21 -0.52
N ALA A 76 7.72 -7.71 -0.40
CA ALA A 76 7.12 -6.75 -1.32
C ALA A 76 7.95 -5.46 -1.42
N LYS A 77 8.42 -4.91 -0.28
CA LYS A 77 9.32 -3.76 -0.26
C LYS A 77 10.61 -4.02 -1.03
N LYS A 78 11.23 -5.20 -0.86
CA LYS A 78 12.46 -5.57 -1.58
C LYS A 78 12.21 -5.75 -3.08
N ALA A 79 11.05 -6.25 -3.45
CA ALA A 79 10.63 -6.42 -4.84
C ALA A 79 10.03 -5.14 -5.45
N ARG A 80 9.87 -4.07 -4.67
CA ARG A 80 9.24 -2.81 -5.11
C ARG A 80 7.81 -3.02 -5.62
N THR A 81 7.12 -3.99 -5.05
CA THR A 81 5.74 -4.32 -5.42
C THR A 81 4.80 -3.23 -4.95
N PRO A 82 3.92 -2.71 -5.82
CA PRO A 82 2.92 -1.72 -5.42
C PRO A 82 1.83 -2.37 -4.57
N ILE A 83 1.77 -2.00 -3.28
CA ILE A 83 0.74 -2.45 -2.36
C ILE A 83 0.19 -1.26 -1.58
N VAL A 84 -1.13 -1.13 -1.56
CA VAL A 84 -1.84 -0.27 -0.62
C VAL A 84 -2.21 -1.11 0.60
N ASN A 85 -1.42 -0.99 1.67
CA ASN A 85 -1.60 -1.74 2.89
C ASN A 85 -2.53 -0.97 3.84
N VAL A 86 -3.82 -1.31 3.83
CA VAL A 86 -4.81 -0.73 4.75
C VAL A 86 -4.77 -1.51 6.05
N VAL A 87 -4.52 -0.80 7.14
CA VAL A 87 -4.50 -1.36 8.49
C VAL A 87 -5.58 -0.67 9.31
N GLY A 88 -6.54 -1.43 9.80
CA GLY A 88 -7.54 -0.90 10.73
C GLY A 88 -6.90 -0.39 12.01
N GLU A 89 -7.58 0.54 12.66
CA GLU A 89 -7.15 1.08 13.95
C GLU A 89 -8.39 1.34 14.81
N HIS A 90 -8.21 1.41 16.12
CA HIS A 90 -9.25 1.88 17.02
C HIS A 90 -9.73 3.26 16.63
N ALA A 91 -11.02 3.55 16.90
CA ALA A 91 -11.56 4.88 16.71
C ALA A 91 -10.68 5.94 17.41
N THR A 92 -10.55 7.11 16.81
CA THR A 92 -9.61 8.17 17.25
C THR A 92 -9.75 8.51 18.74
N TYR A 93 -11.01 8.56 19.23
CA TYR A 93 -11.31 8.82 20.64
C TYR A 93 -11.02 7.66 21.59
N HIS A 94 -10.85 6.43 21.04
CA HIS A 94 -10.67 5.21 21.85
C HIS A 94 -9.19 4.90 22.12
N ARG A 95 -8.27 5.31 21.27
CA ARG A 95 -6.82 5.00 21.36
C ARG A 95 -6.20 5.33 22.73
N LYS A 96 -6.68 6.41 23.39
CA LYS A 96 -6.17 6.84 24.70
C LYS A 96 -6.41 5.84 25.85
N TYR A 97 -7.25 4.83 25.65
CA TYR A 97 -7.60 3.87 26.70
C TYR A 97 -6.75 2.60 26.70
N ASP A 98 -5.76 2.51 25.80
CA ASP A 98 -4.84 1.38 25.70
C ASP A 98 -5.57 0.03 25.71
N ALA A 99 -6.54 -0.12 24.80
CA ALA A 99 -7.33 -1.35 24.65
C ALA A 99 -6.41 -2.54 24.27
N PRO A 100 -6.84 -3.80 24.47
CA PRO A 100 -5.96 -4.98 24.27
C PRO A 100 -5.27 -5.10 22.91
N LEU A 101 -5.80 -4.49 21.86
CA LEU A 101 -5.20 -4.51 20.52
C LEU A 101 -4.55 -3.18 20.13
N THR A 102 -4.48 -2.22 21.05
CA THR A 102 -3.76 -0.95 20.81
C THR A 102 -2.29 -1.24 20.58
N SER A 103 -1.74 -0.66 19.52
CA SER A 103 -0.34 -0.88 19.12
C SER A 103 0.20 0.37 18.43
N ASP A 104 1.52 0.51 18.37
CA ASP A 104 2.18 1.47 17.49
C ASP A 104 2.15 0.95 16.05
N VAL A 105 0.98 1.07 15.40
CA VAL A 105 0.78 0.59 14.02
C VAL A 105 1.71 1.31 13.05
N ALA A 106 1.97 2.60 13.24
CA ALA A 106 2.89 3.34 12.40
C ALA A 106 4.35 2.85 12.57
N GLY A 107 4.76 2.56 13.80
CA GLY A 107 6.06 1.96 14.11
C GLY A 107 6.22 0.57 13.48
N PHE A 108 5.17 -0.26 13.49
CA PHE A 108 5.18 -1.56 12.81
C PHE A 108 5.29 -1.41 11.29
N ALA A 109 4.61 -0.43 10.70
CA ALA A 109 4.64 -0.19 9.26
C ALA A 109 5.96 0.41 8.76
N ALA A 110 6.66 1.20 9.59
CA ALA A 110 7.83 1.97 9.19
C ALA A 110 8.95 1.15 8.49
N PRO A 111 9.36 -0.03 8.98
CA PRO A 111 10.43 -0.81 8.34
C PRO A 111 10.03 -1.40 6.98
N VAL A 112 8.75 -1.54 6.67
CA VAL A 112 8.25 -2.22 5.46
C VAL A 112 7.60 -1.28 4.45
N SER A 113 7.26 -0.06 4.84
CA SER A 113 6.56 0.92 4.00
C SER A 113 7.47 2.06 3.56
N GLY A 114 7.24 2.60 2.37
CA GLY A 114 7.88 3.82 1.89
C GLY A 114 7.00 5.07 2.05
N TRP A 115 5.71 4.87 2.34
CA TRP A 115 4.73 5.92 2.63
C TRP A 115 3.79 5.43 3.72
N ILE A 116 3.49 6.27 4.71
CA ILE A 116 2.59 5.96 5.81
C ILE A 116 1.74 7.18 6.11
N LYS A 117 0.44 6.98 6.25
CA LYS A 117 -0.50 8.01 6.65
C LYS A 117 -1.56 7.45 7.59
N VAL A 118 -1.87 8.18 8.64
CA VAL A 118 -3.06 7.94 9.47
C VAL A 118 -4.18 8.83 8.95
N SER A 119 -5.31 8.25 8.59
CA SER A 119 -6.49 9.04 8.21
C SER A 119 -7.07 9.72 9.45
N GLU A 120 -7.38 11.00 9.35
CA GLU A 120 -7.81 11.80 10.50
C GLU A 120 -9.32 11.98 10.58
N SER A 121 -10.03 11.85 9.47
CA SER A 121 -11.46 12.07 9.40
C SER A 121 -12.13 11.38 8.21
N ALA A 122 -13.45 11.20 8.29
CA ALA A 122 -14.25 10.72 7.17
C ALA A 122 -14.18 11.65 5.94
N ASN A 123 -13.88 12.93 6.11
CA ASN A 123 -13.76 13.87 4.99
C ASN A 123 -12.45 13.75 4.23
N THR A 124 -11.40 13.20 4.85
CA THR A 124 -10.09 13.03 4.24
C THR A 124 -9.82 11.61 3.76
N VAL A 125 -10.48 10.60 4.36
CA VAL A 125 -10.18 9.18 4.15
C VAL A 125 -10.12 8.75 2.68
N ALA A 126 -11.00 9.27 1.84
CA ALA A 126 -11.03 8.90 0.44
C ALA A 126 -9.89 9.58 -0.36
N THR A 127 -9.50 10.81 0.00
CA THR A 127 -8.29 11.48 -0.52
C THR A 127 -7.03 10.74 -0.07
N ASP A 128 -6.97 10.36 1.22
CA ASP A 128 -5.85 9.61 1.79
C ASP A 128 -5.68 8.25 1.07
N GLY A 129 -6.80 7.62 0.69
CA GLY A 129 -6.81 6.41 -0.14
C GLY A 129 -6.24 6.64 -1.54
N ALA A 130 -6.62 7.73 -2.21
CA ALA A 130 -6.08 8.09 -3.52
C ALA A 130 -4.56 8.39 -3.45
N GLU A 131 -4.12 9.09 -2.40
CA GLU A 131 -2.70 9.33 -2.13
C GLU A 131 -1.93 8.02 -1.88
N ALA A 132 -2.53 7.07 -1.15
CA ALA A 132 -1.91 5.77 -0.91
C ALA A 132 -1.69 4.99 -2.22
N VAL A 133 -2.69 5.00 -3.13
CA VAL A 133 -2.54 4.39 -4.46
C VAL A 133 -1.44 5.10 -5.25
N GLN A 134 -1.49 6.42 -5.34
CA GLN A 134 -0.46 7.20 -6.03
C GLN A 134 0.93 6.90 -5.48
N ALA A 135 1.08 6.89 -4.15
CA ALA A 135 2.35 6.59 -3.48
C ALA A 135 2.82 5.16 -3.77
N SER A 136 1.92 4.17 -3.75
CA SER A 136 2.30 2.79 -4.01
C SER A 136 2.85 2.60 -5.42
N MET A 137 2.31 3.34 -6.39
CA MET A 137 2.70 3.29 -7.80
C MET A 137 3.83 4.26 -8.17
N ALA A 138 4.26 5.11 -7.22
CA ALA A 138 5.40 6.00 -7.47
C ALA A 138 6.65 5.19 -7.83
N PRO A 139 7.30 5.46 -8.98
CA PRO A 139 8.46 4.69 -9.42
C PRO A 139 9.57 4.63 -8.36
N PRO A 140 10.10 3.44 -8.08
CA PRO A 140 9.96 2.16 -8.78
C PRO A 140 8.86 1.24 -8.21
N GLY A 141 7.96 1.73 -7.40
CA GLY A 141 6.93 0.99 -6.68
C GLY A 141 7.28 0.78 -5.21
N GLN A 142 6.26 0.70 -4.36
CA GLN A 142 6.46 0.53 -2.91
C GLN A 142 5.20 0.07 -2.18
N VAL A 143 5.38 -0.34 -0.93
CA VAL A 143 4.27 -0.50 0.02
C VAL A 143 3.90 0.87 0.58
N ALA A 144 2.64 1.26 0.40
CA ALA A 144 2.03 2.46 0.99
C ALA A 144 1.04 2.02 2.07
N THR A 145 1.30 2.35 3.33
CA THR A 145 0.43 1.97 4.45
C THR A 145 -0.50 3.11 4.82
N LEU A 146 -1.81 2.84 4.73
CA LEU A 146 -2.88 3.71 5.20
C LEU A 146 -3.46 3.13 6.50
N ILE A 147 -3.26 3.83 7.60
CA ILE A 147 -3.85 3.48 8.89
C ILE A 147 -5.24 4.10 8.95
N LEU A 148 -6.25 3.24 9.16
CA LEU A 148 -7.65 3.59 9.05
C LEU A 148 -8.35 3.47 10.42
N PRO A 149 -8.43 4.56 11.21
CA PRO A 149 -9.24 4.56 12.42
C PRO A 149 -10.71 4.26 12.11
N ALA A 150 -11.35 3.43 12.92
CA ALA A 150 -12.70 2.93 12.66
C ALA A 150 -13.73 4.06 12.45
N ASP A 151 -13.64 5.15 13.21
CA ASP A 151 -14.56 6.30 13.09
C ASP A 151 -14.39 7.09 11.79
N THR A 152 -13.23 7.04 11.15
CA THR A 152 -13.05 7.65 9.82
C THR A 152 -13.76 6.86 8.73
N ALA A 153 -13.99 5.55 8.94
CA ALA A 153 -14.71 4.69 8.02
C ALA A 153 -16.22 4.69 8.22
N TRP A 154 -16.72 4.91 9.46
CA TRP A 154 -18.17 4.87 9.72
C TRP A 154 -18.86 6.24 9.76
N ASN A 155 -18.12 7.32 9.94
CA ASN A 155 -18.70 8.65 9.94
C ASN A 155 -19.14 9.08 8.54
N ARG A 156 -20.16 9.94 8.49
CA ARG A 156 -20.65 10.49 7.21
C ARG A 156 -19.65 11.47 6.62
N THR A 157 -19.54 11.46 5.29
CA THR A 157 -18.76 12.42 4.51
C THR A 157 -19.57 12.93 3.32
N THR A 158 -19.25 14.12 2.87
CA THR A 158 -19.69 14.68 1.59
C THR A 158 -18.52 14.81 0.62
N ALA A 159 -17.33 14.38 1.01
CA ALA A 159 -16.15 14.42 0.16
C ALA A 159 -16.29 13.44 -1.01
N ALA A 160 -15.96 13.91 -2.21
CA ALA A 160 -15.93 13.14 -3.44
C ALA A 160 -14.55 13.30 -4.10
N PRO A 161 -13.52 12.62 -3.61
CA PRO A 161 -12.18 12.74 -4.16
C PRO A 161 -12.13 12.16 -5.57
N LYS A 162 -11.11 12.61 -6.32
CA LYS A 162 -10.79 12.07 -7.65
C LYS A 162 -9.48 11.29 -7.56
N PRO A 163 -9.26 10.34 -8.49
CA PRO A 163 -7.95 9.72 -8.65
C PRO A 163 -6.86 10.77 -8.82
N LEU A 164 -5.71 10.51 -8.22
CA LEU A 164 -4.54 11.36 -8.41
C LEU A 164 -3.76 10.90 -9.65
N PRO A 165 -3.10 11.81 -10.37
CA PRO A 165 -2.30 11.46 -11.52
C PRO A 165 -1.12 10.55 -11.10
N ARG A 166 -0.69 9.67 -12.00
CA ARG A 166 0.51 8.86 -11.77
C ARG A 166 1.74 9.76 -11.65
N ILE A 167 2.66 9.37 -10.77
CA ILE A 167 3.97 10.03 -10.66
C ILE A 167 4.85 9.42 -11.75
N GLU A 168 5.29 10.26 -12.68
CA GLU A 168 6.19 9.83 -13.74
C GLU A 168 7.61 9.58 -13.22
N PRO A 169 8.34 8.60 -13.80
CA PRO A 169 9.75 8.38 -13.50
C PRO A 169 10.55 9.66 -13.76
N LYS A 170 11.60 9.88 -12.99
CA LYS A 170 12.54 10.96 -13.29
C LYS A 170 13.14 10.75 -14.67
N ALA A 171 13.21 11.82 -15.47
CA ALA A 171 13.89 11.79 -16.75
C ALA A 171 15.37 11.37 -16.57
N TYR A 172 15.85 10.57 -17.50
CA TYR A 172 17.27 10.20 -17.52
C TYR A 172 18.16 11.42 -17.84
N SER A 173 19.35 11.43 -17.28
CA SER A 173 20.36 12.44 -17.64
C SER A 173 21.08 12.00 -18.90
N VAL A 174 21.07 12.86 -19.93
CA VAL A 174 21.81 12.61 -21.18
C VAL A 174 23.32 12.49 -20.91
N ASP A 175 23.83 13.27 -19.97
CA ASP A 175 25.25 13.21 -19.58
C ASP A 175 25.60 11.86 -18.95
N ASN A 176 24.76 11.33 -18.06
CA ASN A 176 24.94 10.01 -17.48
C ASN A 176 24.91 8.90 -18.56
N VAL A 177 24.01 9.00 -19.53
CA VAL A 177 23.95 8.06 -20.66
C VAL A 177 25.23 8.14 -21.49
N ASN A 178 25.74 9.34 -21.78
CA ASN A 178 26.97 9.52 -22.52
C ASN A 178 28.19 8.98 -21.74
N ASP A 179 28.24 9.15 -20.44
CA ASP A 179 29.34 8.65 -19.62
C ASP A 179 29.35 7.11 -19.56
N VAL A 180 28.14 6.49 -19.41
CA VAL A 180 28.02 5.03 -19.53
C VAL A 180 28.43 4.55 -20.93
N ALA A 181 28.00 5.24 -21.98
CA ALA A 181 28.36 4.88 -23.35
C ALA A 181 29.89 4.99 -23.62
N LYS A 182 30.55 5.99 -23.01
CA LYS A 182 32.04 6.11 -23.07
C LYS A 182 32.70 4.94 -22.36
N ALA A 183 32.21 4.59 -21.14
CA ALA A 183 32.77 3.49 -20.37
C ALA A 183 32.65 2.15 -21.12
N LEU A 184 31.49 1.88 -21.74
CA LEU A 184 31.23 0.66 -22.51
C LEU A 184 32.05 0.56 -23.84
N LYS A 185 32.58 1.67 -24.32
CA LYS A 185 33.40 1.72 -25.55
C LYS A 185 34.90 1.64 -25.28
N THR A 186 35.34 1.49 -24.06
CA THR A 186 36.74 1.23 -23.73
C THR A 186 37.06 -0.23 -23.94
N ASP A 187 38.36 -0.57 -24.05
CA ASP A 187 38.82 -1.97 -24.13
C ASP A 187 38.83 -2.67 -22.76
N GLU A 188 38.36 -1.97 -21.69
CA GLU A 188 38.28 -2.55 -20.37
C GLU A 188 37.04 -3.47 -20.23
N PRO A 189 37.17 -4.60 -19.52
CA PRO A 189 36.05 -5.48 -19.26
C PRO A 189 34.91 -4.74 -18.52
N SER A 190 33.71 -4.78 -19.06
CA SER A 190 32.54 -4.10 -18.48
C SER A 190 31.46 -5.11 -18.11
N VAL A 191 30.80 -4.88 -16.98
CA VAL A 191 29.66 -5.67 -16.51
C VAL A 191 28.48 -4.72 -16.25
N ILE A 192 27.32 -5.03 -16.82
CA ILE A 192 26.08 -4.31 -16.58
C ILE A 192 25.24 -5.12 -15.58
N LEU A 193 24.98 -4.53 -14.41
CA LEU A 193 24.06 -5.09 -13.43
C LEU A 193 22.67 -4.50 -13.67
N MET A 194 21.73 -5.34 -14.06
CA MET A 194 20.34 -4.96 -14.29
C MET A 194 19.44 -5.57 -13.21
N ASN A 195 18.51 -4.79 -12.68
CA ASN A 195 17.49 -5.28 -11.76
C ASN A 195 16.19 -5.56 -12.52
N GLY A 196 15.35 -6.46 -12.03
CA GLY A 196 14.23 -7.07 -12.75
C GLY A 196 13.03 -6.19 -13.12
N GLU A 197 13.17 -4.88 -13.04
CA GLU A 197 12.13 -3.89 -13.38
C GLU A 197 12.63 -2.94 -14.48
N LEU A 198 12.98 -3.49 -15.64
CA LEU A 198 13.34 -2.71 -16.84
C LEU A 198 12.22 -2.73 -17.86
#